data_98c23751c39b4e7e36805606f901e18c
#
_entry.id   98c23751c39b4e7e36805606f901e18c
#
_cell.length_a   1.000
_cell.length_b   1.000
_cell.length_c   1.000
_cell.angle_alpha   90.00
_cell.angle_beta   90.00
_cell.angle_gamma   90.00
#
_symmetry.space_group_name_H-M   'P 1'
#
loop_
_entity.id
_entity.type
_entity.pdbx_description
1 polymer ?
#
loop_
_entity_poly.entity_id
_entity_poly.type
_entity_poly.pdbx_seq_one_letter_code
_entity_poly.pdbx_strand_id
1 'polypeptide(L)'
;MQAMCSRPSLLQNLFAKNHQSDTMLSLLDFLNASPVNFLAVKTIAEQLDAAGYARYDAAEPLKGVQPGSRFYVTKNDSAIFAFEMGAQPLAETGARIISAHCDSPTFRIKPHAEMHAEGGIVKLNTETYGGAILSTWMDRPLSLAGRVIVRGADAFQPQTHLLHIERPLLQIPNLAIHFNRQVNDGVKLSKQKDMLPILGIVNEELEKDNLLVNLIASELHIAVADIIDFDLYLYDTTPACTFGLHQEFVSAGRLDDLSMVHAGLAALLASPTPSTLGATKVLAIFDNEEVGSKTKQGAASTFFPSLMERIVLAQGGTKDDYYRMIERSFLVSADNAHAWHPNYGEKYDPTNHPVMGGGPVIKYNAQQKYLSDAFSAAVFAEICKKAGVPCQSFVNHSEVAGGSTLGNMLCASFPVAGVDMGNPIWAMHSVRETGHMGDHEACIKAFAQFYKG
;
A
#
# COMPACT_ATOMS: atom_id res chain seq x y z
N MET A 1 15.61 -33.55 31.32
CA MET A 1 14.59 -32.56 31.67
C MET A 1 15.29 -31.24 32.03
N GLN A 2 15.48 -30.37 31.07
CA GLN A 2 15.97 -29.01 31.32
C GLN A 2 15.01 -28.06 30.59
N ALA A 3 14.47 -27.12 31.35
CA ALA A 3 13.50 -26.15 30.90
C ALA A 3 14.13 -25.21 29.85
N MET A 4 13.59 -25.21 28.62
CA MET A 4 13.87 -24.19 27.64
C MET A 4 13.13 -22.91 28.04
N CYS A 5 13.88 -21.94 28.54
CA CYS A 5 13.41 -20.59 28.83
C CYS A 5 13.19 -19.87 27.52
N SER A 6 11.93 -19.65 27.10
CA SER A 6 11.55 -18.82 25.96
C SER A 6 11.89 -17.37 26.28
N ARG A 7 12.85 -16.78 25.56
CA ARG A 7 13.10 -15.33 25.59
C ARG A 7 11.94 -14.63 24.82
N PRO A 8 11.27 -13.66 25.41
CA PRO A 8 10.28 -12.84 24.68
C PRO A 8 10.98 -12.06 23.56
N SER A 9 10.28 -11.87 22.42
CA SER A 9 10.81 -11.14 21.28
C SER A 9 11.13 -9.68 21.66
N LEU A 10 12.17 -9.10 21.03
CA LEU A 10 12.58 -7.71 21.26
C LEU A 10 11.43 -6.70 21.05
N LEU A 11 10.44 -7.02 20.22
CA LEU A 11 9.22 -6.22 20.01
C LEU A 11 8.35 -6.17 21.27
N GLN A 12 8.16 -7.26 21.99
CA GLN A 12 7.39 -7.24 23.25
C GLN A 12 8.03 -6.32 24.29
N ASN A 13 9.36 -6.16 24.28
CA ASN A 13 10.07 -5.28 25.20
C ASN A 13 10.10 -3.80 24.78
N LEU A 14 10.00 -3.49 23.48
CA LEU A 14 9.90 -2.11 22.98
C LEU A 14 8.51 -1.50 23.24
N PHE A 15 7.46 -2.31 23.16
CA PHE A 15 6.07 -1.87 23.36
C PHE A 15 5.64 -1.95 24.83
N ALA A 16 6.33 -2.70 25.70
CA ALA A 16 5.97 -2.87 27.12
C ALA A 16 6.19 -1.63 28.02
N LYS A 17 6.62 -0.47 27.48
CA LYS A 17 6.93 0.72 28.28
C LYS A 17 6.13 1.96 28.01
N ASN A 18 5.20 1.96 27.06
CA ASN A 18 4.32 3.13 26.83
C ASN A 18 2.87 2.69 26.69
N HIS A 19 2.00 3.12 27.58
CA HIS A 19 0.55 2.86 27.60
C HIS A 19 -0.24 3.35 26.37
N GLN A 20 0.42 3.76 25.28
CA GLN A 20 -0.19 4.17 24.01
C GLN A 20 -0.06 3.13 22.87
N SER A 21 0.57 1.98 23.09
CA SER A 21 0.92 1.04 22.03
C SER A 21 0.02 -0.20 21.90
N ASP A 22 -1.01 -0.35 22.72
CA ASP A 22 -1.89 -1.52 22.68
C ASP A 22 -2.88 -1.54 21.48
N THR A 23 -2.88 -0.50 20.62
CA THR A 23 -3.85 -0.32 19.53
C THR A 23 -3.25 -0.49 18.12
N MET A 24 -1.92 -0.46 17.97
CA MET A 24 -1.29 -0.62 16.65
C MET A 24 -1.34 -2.07 16.18
N LEU A 25 -1.93 -2.31 15.01
CA LEU A 25 -1.94 -3.64 14.39
C LEU A 25 -0.51 -4.13 14.09
N SER A 26 -0.29 -5.44 14.19
CA SER A 26 0.93 -6.05 13.65
C SER A 26 0.94 -5.96 12.12
N LEU A 27 2.12 -6.12 11.48
CA LEU A 27 2.20 -6.17 10.01
C LEU A 27 1.24 -7.22 9.43
N LEU A 28 1.19 -8.42 10.02
CA LEU A 28 0.34 -9.51 9.52
C LEU A 28 -1.14 -9.16 9.63
N ASP A 29 -1.57 -8.61 10.77
CA ASP A 29 -2.96 -8.21 11.00
C ASP A 29 -3.35 -7.06 10.07
N PHE A 30 -2.46 -6.08 9.86
CA PHE A 30 -2.67 -4.97 8.93
C PHE A 30 -2.85 -5.46 7.49
N LEU A 31 -2.00 -6.37 7.02
CA LEU A 31 -2.11 -6.98 5.68
C LEU A 31 -3.40 -7.77 5.51
N ASN A 32 -3.83 -8.51 6.53
CA ASN A 32 -5.07 -9.27 6.51
C ASN A 32 -6.31 -8.36 6.52
N ALA A 33 -6.27 -7.25 7.24
CA ALA A 33 -7.35 -6.26 7.29
C ALA A 33 -7.44 -5.39 6.03
N SER A 34 -6.42 -5.42 5.17
CA SER A 34 -6.25 -4.53 4.01
C SER A 34 -6.21 -5.30 2.68
N PRO A 35 -7.26 -6.06 2.31
CA PRO A 35 -7.25 -6.88 1.08
C PRO A 35 -7.24 -6.06 -0.21
N VAL A 36 -7.69 -4.79 -0.17
CA VAL A 36 -7.72 -3.83 -1.29
C VAL A 36 -7.54 -2.40 -0.77
N ASN A 37 -7.23 -1.46 -1.65
CA ASN A 37 -6.97 -0.05 -1.36
C ASN A 37 -8.03 0.62 -0.45
N PHE A 38 -9.33 0.43 -0.71
CA PHE A 38 -10.41 1.02 0.10
C PHE A 38 -10.39 0.53 1.55
N LEU A 39 -10.13 -0.77 1.76
CA LEU A 39 -10.03 -1.35 3.09
C LEU A 39 -8.70 -1.00 3.77
N ALA A 40 -7.62 -0.83 3.01
CA ALA A 40 -6.37 -0.30 3.54
C ALA A 40 -6.56 1.12 4.10
N VAL A 41 -7.20 2.02 3.36
CA VAL A 41 -7.51 3.38 3.82
C VAL A 41 -8.43 3.36 5.06
N LYS A 42 -9.45 2.49 5.07
CA LYS A 42 -10.30 2.30 6.27
C LYS A 42 -9.47 1.89 7.48
N THR A 43 -8.61 0.87 7.34
CA THR A 43 -7.75 0.36 8.41
C THR A 43 -6.79 1.42 8.93
N ILE A 44 -6.18 2.22 8.04
CA ILE A 44 -5.33 3.36 8.42
C ILE A 44 -6.12 4.41 9.18
N ALA A 45 -7.31 4.79 8.67
CA ALA A 45 -8.16 5.78 9.31
C ALA A 45 -8.58 5.36 10.72
N GLU A 46 -8.97 4.09 10.92
CA GLU A 46 -9.30 3.54 12.24
C GLU A 46 -8.13 3.60 13.23
N GLN A 47 -6.89 3.35 12.77
CA GLN A 47 -5.69 3.48 13.60
C GLN A 47 -5.41 4.95 13.95
N LEU A 48 -5.61 5.87 13.01
CA LEU A 48 -5.44 7.31 13.22
C LEU A 48 -6.52 7.86 14.18
N ASP A 49 -7.79 7.45 14.01
CA ASP A 49 -8.90 7.82 14.90
C ASP A 49 -8.62 7.35 16.35
N ALA A 50 -8.17 6.09 16.50
CA ALA A 50 -7.79 5.54 17.79
C ALA A 50 -6.61 6.31 18.44
N ALA A 51 -5.71 6.88 17.62
CA ALA A 51 -4.61 7.73 18.07
C ALA A 51 -5.00 9.20 18.28
N GLY A 52 -6.28 9.58 18.07
CA GLY A 52 -6.80 10.93 18.33
C GLY A 52 -6.54 11.91 17.18
N TYR A 53 -6.37 11.45 15.95
CA TYR A 53 -6.34 12.32 14.77
C TYR A 53 -7.76 12.72 14.38
N ALA A 54 -7.97 13.99 14.02
CA ALA A 54 -9.24 14.48 13.51
C ALA A 54 -9.37 14.24 12.00
N ARG A 55 -10.51 13.73 11.55
CA ARG A 55 -10.80 13.65 10.10
C ARG A 55 -11.26 15.01 9.59
N TYR A 56 -10.63 15.50 8.51
CA TYR A 56 -11.04 16.72 7.82
C TYR A 56 -11.60 16.41 6.44
N ASP A 57 -12.70 17.06 6.08
CA ASP A 57 -13.26 17.01 4.74
C ASP A 57 -12.45 17.93 3.81
N ALA A 58 -11.98 17.42 2.69
CA ALA A 58 -11.25 18.20 1.69
C ALA A 58 -12.11 19.30 1.03
N ALA A 59 -13.43 19.18 1.04
CA ALA A 59 -14.36 20.18 0.52
C ALA A 59 -14.53 21.38 1.46
N GLU A 60 -14.27 21.19 2.76
CA GLU A 60 -14.45 22.22 3.79
C GLU A 60 -13.18 23.05 4.01
N PRO A 61 -13.30 24.31 4.49
CA PRO A 61 -12.13 25.09 4.90
C PRO A 61 -11.34 24.39 5.99
N LEU A 62 -10.00 24.35 5.87
CA LEU A 62 -9.11 23.86 6.93
C LEU A 62 -9.08 24.89 8.08
N LYS A 63 -9.83 24.61 9.13
CA LYS A 63 -9.90 25.47 10.33
C LYS A 63 -9.15 24.83 11.50
N GLY A 64 -8.52 25.68 12.35
CA GLY A 64 -7.89 25.22 13.58
C GLY A 64 -6.61 24.41 13.38
N VAL A 65 -5.96 24.54 12.21
CA VAL A 65 -4.63 23.97 11.98
C VAL A 65 -3.60 24.77 12.74
N GLN A 66 -3.18 24.27 13.90
CA GLN A 66 -2.26 24.93 14.82
C GLN A 66 -1.08 24.00 15.15
N PRO A 67 0.02 24.51 15.73
CA PRO A 67 1.09 23.65 16.25
C PRO A 67 0.54 22.52 17.13
N GLY A 68 0.98 21.29 16.89
CA GLY A 68 0.53 20.09 17.61
C GLY A 68 -0.81 19.50 17.15
N SER A 69 -1.52 20.13 16.19
CA SER A 69 -2.73 19.54 15.60
C SER A 69 -2.41 18.21 14.89
N ARG A 70 -3.25 17.21 15.10
CA ARG A 70 -3.20 15.92 14.42
C ARG A 70 -4.48 15.71 13.64
N PHE A 71 -4.36 15.49 12.33
CA PHE A 71 -5.52 15.28 11.47
C PHE A 71 -5.16 14.49 10.23
N TYR A 72 -6.19 13.99 9.55
CA TYR A 72 -6.03 13.36 8.25
C TYR A 72 -7.14 13.77 7.27
N VAL A 73 -6.84 13.62 5.98
CA VAL A 73 -7.75 13.87 4.86
C VAL A 73 -7.75 12.64 3.97
N THR A 74 -8.92 12.21 3.51
CA THR A 74 -9.03 11.13 2.50
C THR A 74 -9.34 11.71 1.11
N LYS A 75 -8.96 10.99 0.08
CA LYS A 75 -9.35 11.29 -1.31
C LYS A 75 -9.88 10.03 -1.97
N ASN A 76 -11.12 10.10 -2.50
CA ASN A 76 -11.79 8.98 -3.16
C ASN A 76 -11.98 7.73 -2.26
N ASP A 77 -11.84 7.87 -0.93
CA ASP A 77 -11.79 6.79 0.06
C ASP A 77 -10.73 5.70 -0.26
N SER A 78 -9.77 6.01 -1.12
CA SER A 78 -8.70 5.11 -1.54
C SER A 78 -7.29 5.70 -1.44
N ALA A 79 -7.16 6.98 -1.02
CA ALA A 79 -5.91 7.61 -0.61
C ALA A 79 -6.11 8.36 0.70
N ILE A 80 -5.07 8.47 1.54
CA ILE A 80 -5.14 9.11 2.85
C ILE A 80 -3.85 9.87 3.17
N PHE A 81 -4.01 11.06 3.75
CA PHE A 81 -2.93 11.98 4.06
C PHE A 81 -3.05 12.40 5.52
N ALA A 82 -2.12 11.95 6.36
CA ALA A 82 -2.11 12.23 7.79
C ALA A 82 -1.01 13.24 8.15
N PHE A 83 -1.35 14.15 9.05
CA PHE A 83 -0.51 15.28 9.46
C PHE A 83 -0.39 15.34 10.97
N GLU A 84 0.83 15.56 11.46
CA GLU A 84 1.11 15.97 12.82
C GLU A 84 1.89 17.28 12.74
N MET A 85 1.21 18.38 13.05
CA MET A 85 1.76 19.72 12.90
C MET A 85 2.89 19.96 13.91
N GLY A 86 4.03 20.40 13.39
CA GLY A 86 5.19 20.76 14.20
C GLY A 86 4.94 21.99 15.08
N ALA A 87 5.89 22.29 15.96
CA ALA A 87 5.83 23.44 16.86
C ALA A 87 6.02 24.78 16.13
N GLN A 88 6.62 24.77 14.95
CA GLN A 88 6.89 25.95 14.12
C GLN A 88 6.07 25.93 12.83
N PRO A 89 5.81 27.09 12.21
CA PRO A 89 5.12 27.17 10.92
C PRO A 89 5.82 26.33 9.84
N LEU A 90 5.04 25.71 8.97
CA LEU A 90 5.53 24.92 7.84
C LEU A 90 6.52 25.67 6.96
N ALA A 91 6.29 26.98 6.75
CA ALA A 91 7.18 27.85 5.96
C ALA A 91 8.60 27.97 6.53
N GLU A 92 8.78 27.72 7.83
CA GLU A 92 10.07 27.85 8.51
C GLU A 92 10.85 26.53 8.59
N THR A 93 10.14 25.41 8.80
CA THR A 93 10.79 24.12 9.05
C THR A 93 10.62 23.11 7.93
N GLY A 94 9.70 23.35 6.99
CA GLY A 94 9.28 22.37 6.01
C GLY A 94 8.53 21.19 6.66
N ALA A 95 8.27 20.17 5.85
CA ALA A 95 7.66 18.91 6.27
C ALA A 95 8.62 17.74 6.15
N ARG A 96 8.49 16.75 7.01
CA ARG A 96 9.08 15.43 6.91
C ARG A 96 8.01 14.49 6.37
N ILE A 97 8.11 14.15 5.09
CA ILE A 97 7.08 13.43 4.35
C ILE A 97 7.54 12.00 4.10
N ILE A 98 6.73 11.03 4.51
CA ILE A 98 6.84 9.63 4.06
C ILE A 98 5.65 9.40 3.13
N SER A 99 5.93 8.95 1.92
CA SER A 99 4.89 8.55 0.96
C SER A 99 5.01 7.07 0.62
N ALA A 100 3.86 6.43 0.38
CA ALA A 100 3.72 5.04 -0.04
C ALA A 100 2.42 4.89 -0.82
N HIS A 101 2.12 3.69 -1.35
CA HIS A 101 0.85 3.44 -2.02
C HIS A 101 0.11 2.25 -1.40
N CYS A 102 -1.22 2.23 -1.55
CA CYS A 102 -2.07 1.21 -0.95
C CYS A 102 -2.78 0.31 -1.96
N ASP A 103 -2.63 0.56 -3.25
CA ASP A 103 -3.06 -0.33 -4.31
C ASP A 103 -2.01 -1.42 -4.58
N SER A 104 -2.41 -2.50 -5.22
CA SER A 104 -1.55 -3.64 -5.56
C SER A 104 -2.09 -4.34 -6.80
N PRO A 105 -1.25 -5.05 -7.59
CA PRO A 105 -1.72 -5.76 -8.77
C PRO A 105 -2.77 -6.82 -8.44
N THR A 106 -3.88 -6.80 -9.19
CA THR A 106 -5.02 -7.69 -8.98
C THR A 106 -5.89 -7.80 -10.24
N PHE A 107 -7.13 -8.30 -10.09
CA PHE A 107 -8.16 -8.35 -11.10
C PHE A 107 -9.39 -7.57 -10.63
N ARG A 108 -9.82 -6.59 -11.45
CA ARG A 108 -11.05 -5.83 -11.23
C ARG A 108 -12.22 -6.52 -11.91
N ILE A 109 -13.35 -6.59 -11.24
CA ILE A 109 -14.61 -7.07 -11.82
C ILE A 109 -15.15 -6.02 -12.80
N LYS A 110 -15.52 -6.44 -14.01
CA LYS A 110 -16.13 -5.56 -15.02
C LYS A 110 -17.61 -5.30 -14.71
N PRO A 111 -18.21 -4.18 -15.17
CA PRO A 111 -19.62 -3.85 -14.88
C PRO A 111 -20.63 -4.94 -15.24
N HIS A 112 -20.48 -5.57 -16.42
CA HIS A 112 -21.26 -6.75 -16.83
C HIS A 112 -20.39 -7.99 -16.64
N ALA A 113 -20.40 -8.52 -15.43
CA ALA A 113 -19.40 -9.47 -14.98
C ALA A 113 -19.76 -10.93 -15.29
N GLU A 114 -21.02 -11.29 -15.29
CA GLU A 114 -21.44 -12.69 -15.36
C GLU A 114 -21.29 -13.29 -16.75
N MET A 115 -20.67 -14.44 -16.82
CA MET A 115 -20.46 -15.22 -18.04
C MET A 115 -20.88 -16.68 -17.77
N HIS A 116 -21.87 -17.14 -18.50
CA HIS A 116 -22.36 -18.51 -18.40
C HIS A 116 -21.57 -19.46 -19.28
N ALA A 117 -21.26 -20.65 -18.76
CA ALA A 117 -20.60 -21.73 -19.46
C ALA A 117 -21.44 -23.00 -19.39
N GLU A 118 -21.04 -24.02 -20.14
CA GLU A 118 -21.68 -25.33 -20.14
C GLU A 118 -21.72 -25.93 -18.72
N GLY A 119 -22.75 -26.71 -18.43
CA GLY A 119 -22.94 -27.31 -17.10
C GLY A 119 -23.41 -26.34 -16.02
N GLY A 120 -23.97 -25.18 -16.40
CA GLY A 120 -24.46 -24.18 -15.46
C GLY A 120 -23.37 -23.40 -14.72
N ILE A 121 -22.13 -23.50 -15.17
CA ILE A 121 -21.00 -22.79 -14.57
C ILE A 121 -21.12 -21.30 -14.84
N VAL A 122 -20.99 -20.48 -13.79
CA VAL A 122 -20.90 -19.02 -13.87
C VAL A 122 -19.48 -18.57 -13.56
N LYS A 123 -18.89 -17.79 -14.48
CA LYS A 123 -17.59 -17.13 -14.34
C LYS A 123 -17.78 -15.64 -14.27
N LEU A 124 -16.82 -14.95 -13.67
CA LEU A 124 -16.79 -13.49 -13.69
C LEU A 124 -15.80 -12.97 -14.75
N ASN A 125 -16.27 -11.97 -15.51
CA ASN A 125 -15.43 -11.24 -16.45
C ASN A 125 -14.63 -10.19 -15.69
N THR A 126 -13.30 -10.26 -15.83
CA THR A 126 -12.36 -9.42 -15.10
C THR A 126 -11.42 -8.69 -16.07
N GLU A 127 -10.82 -7.63 -15.58
CA GLU A 127 -9.65 -7.00 -16.20
C GLU A 127 -8.49 -6.95 -15.22
N THR A 128 -7.27 -7.04 -15.73
CA THR A 128 -6.06 -6.96 -14.90
C THR A 128 -5.85 -5.51 -14.46
N TYR A 129 -5.63 -5.32 -13.18
CA TYR A 129 -5.17 -4.09 -12.58
C TYR A 129 -3.68 -4.23 -12.27
N GLY A 130 -2.84 -3.33 -12.81
CA GLY A 130 -1.38 -3.39 -12.65
C GLY A 130 -0.71 -4.56 -13.38
N GLY A 131 0.51 -4.87 -12.95
CA GLY A 131 1.43 -5.83 -13.57
C GLY A 131 1.50 -7.20 -12.88
N ALA A 132 0.38 -7.86 -12.56
CA ALA A 132 0.35 -9.13 -11.83
C ALA A 132 1.12 -10.27 -12.52
N ILE A 133 1.79 -11.13 -11.74
CA ILE A 133 2.30 -12.44 -12.19
C ILE A 133 1.12 -13.40 -12.29
N LEU A 134 0.52 -13.51 -13.48
CA LEU A 134 -0.77 -14.16 -13.71
C LEU A 134 -0.85 -15.60 -13.18
N SER A 135 0.19 -16.41 -13.41
CA SER A 135 0.21 -17.83 -13.01
C SER A 135 0.07 -18.05 -11.51
N THR A 136 0.47 -17.07 -10.68
CA THR A 136 0.40 -17.18 -9.22
C THR A 136 -1.02 -17.05 -8.68
N TRP A 137 -1.95 -16.51 -9.47
CA TRP A 137 -3.36 -16.34 -9.11
C TRP A 137 -4.22 -17.59 -9.37
N MET A 138 -3.68 -18.53 -10.16
CA MET A 138 -4.39 -19.76 -10.49
C MET A 138 -4.38 -20.73 -9.30
N ASP A 139 -5.45 -21.52 -9.18
CA ASP A 139 -5.65 -22.56 -8.15
C ASP A 139 -5.62 -22.04 -6.70
N ARG A 140 -5.86 -20.74 -6.54
CA ARG A 140 -5.90 -20.07 -5.22
C ARG A 140 -7.32 -19.91 -4.72
N PRO A 141 -7.55 -19.98 -3.39
CA PRO A 141 -8.81 -19.61 -2.79
C PRO A 141 -8.95 -18.07 -2.82
N LEU A 142 -9.74 -17.55 -3.75
CA LEU A 142 -9.93 -16.12 -3.96
C LEU A 142 -11.28 -15.65 -3.40
N SER A 143 -11.38 -14.36 -3.14
CA SER A 143 -12.64 -13.70 -2.78
C SER A 143 -12.70 -12.28 -3.33
N LEU A 144 -13.75 -11.53 -2.95
CA LEU A 144 -14.05 -10.18 -3.41
C LEU A 144 -13.97 -9.18 -2.26
N ALA A 145 -13.35 -8.04 -2.55
CA ALA A 145 -13.38 -6.88 -1.68
C ALA A 145 -13.41 -5.59 -2.52
N GLY A 146 -13.89 -4.49 -1.94
CA GLY A 146 -13.94 -3.20 -2.62
C GLY A 146 -15.02 -2.31 -2.08
N ARG A 147 -15.57 -1.45 -2.95
CA ARG A 147 -16.71 -0.60 -2.61
C ARG A 147 -17.89 -0.83 -3.53
N VAL A 148 -19.07 -0.60 -2.99
CA VAL A 148 -20.36 -0.65 -3.67
C VAL A 148 -21.02 0.71 -3.53
N ILE A 149 -21.49 1.26 -4.64
CA ILE A 149 -22.16 2.54 -4.70
C ILE A 149 -23.65 2.29 -4.73
N VAL A 150 -24.36 2.85 -3.76
CA VAL A 150 -25.82 2.73 -3.66
C VAL A 150 -26.49 4.09 -3.82
N ARG A 151 -27.79 4.05 -4.07
CA ARG A 151 -28.64 5.23 -4.23
C ARG A 151 -28.55 6.11 -2.99
N GLY A 152 -28.24 7.39 -3.18
CA GLY A 152 -28.23 8.41 -2.14
C GLY A 152 -29.41 9.36 -2.25
N ALA A 153 -29.29 10.53 -1.61
CA ALA A 153 -30.32 11.57 -1.59
C ALA A 153 -30.56 12.18 -2.98
N ASP A 154 -29.51 12.34 -3.76
CA ASP A 154 -29.57 12.81 -5.15
C ASP A 154 -28.44 12.19 -5.99
N ALA A 155 -28.37 12.53 -7.29
CA ALA A 155 -27.42 11.95 -8.22
C ALA A 155 -25.94 12.28 -7.91
N PHE A 156 -25.65 13.35 -7.19
CA PHE A 156 -24.30 13.78 -6.81
C PHE A 156 -23.88 13.34 -5.42
N GLN A 157 -24.81 12.71 -4.68
CA GLN A 157 -24.61 12.22 -3.30
C GLN A 157 -24.95 10.75 -3.16
N PRO A 158 -24.35 9.84 -3.98
CA PRO A 158 -24.50 8.41 -3.76
C PRO A 158 -23.84 8.03 -2.43
N GLN A 159 -24.27 6.90 -1.86
CA GLN A 159 -23.65 6.36 -0.66
C GLN A 159 -22.64 5.27 -1.02
N THR A 160 -21.55 5.21 -0.28
CA THR A 160 -20.53 4.19 -0.43
C THR A 160 -20.61 3.16 0.68
N HIS A 161 -20.66 1.89 0.33
CA HIS A 161 -20.55 0.75 1.24
C HIS A 161 -19.27 -0.03 0.92
N LEU A 162 -18.52 -0.42 1.93
CA LEU A 162 -17.35 -1.29 1.74
C LEU A 162 -17.79 -2.75 1.81
N LEU A 163 -17.38 -3.53 0.83
CA LEU A 163 -17.60 -4.98 0.78
C LEU A 163 -16.30 -5.70 1.10
N HIS A 164 -16.36 -6.67 2.01
CA HIS A 164 -15.27 -7.59 2.30
C HIS A 164 -15.83 -8.99 2.54
N ILE A 165 -15.75 -9.87 1.56
CA ILE A 165 -16.17 -11.26 1.70
C ILE A 165 -14.96 -12.08 2.14
N GLU A 166 -14.88 -12.42 3.41
CA GLU A 166 -13.68 -13.05 4.00
C GLU A 166 -13.54 -14.54 3.64
N ARG A 167 -14.65 -15.22 3.35
CA ARG A 167 -14.60 -16.63 2.96
C ARG A 167 -14.09 -16.83 1.53
N PRO A 168 -13.43 -17.95 1.20
CA PRO A 168 -13.17 -18.33 -0.17
C PRO A 168 -14.47 -18.40 -0.99
N LEU A 169 -14.48 -17.70 -2.13
CA LEU A 169 -15.66 -17.55 -2.98
C LEU A 169 -15.37 -17.97 -4.43
N LEU A 170 -14.18 -17.73 -4.90
CA LEU A 170 -13.80 -17.79 -6.31
C LEU A 170 -12.51 -18.60 -6.50
N GLN A 171 -12.34 -19.15 -7.70
CA GLN A 171 -11.08 -19.76 -8.10
C GLN A 171 -10.87 -19.57 -9.60
N ILE A 172 -9.63 -19.34 -10.02
CA ILE A 172 -9.17 -19.37 -11.40
C ILE A 172 -8.50 -20.74 -11.61
N PRO A 173 -9.17 -21.73 -12.22
CA PRO A 173 -8.61 -23.07 -12.34
C PRO A 173 -7.56 -23.14 -13.45
N ASN A 174 -6.47 -23.86 -13.19
CA ASN A 174 -5.52 -24.26 -14.22
C ASN A 174 -6.12 -25.33 -15.14
N LEU A 175 -5.59 -25.40 -16.35
CA LEU A 175 -5.84 -26.53 -17.23
C LEU A 175 -4.98 -27.73 -16.79
N ALA A 176 -5.59 -28.91 -16.68
CA ALA A 176 -4.84 -30.11 -16.30
C ALA A 176 -3.67 -30.38 -17.26
N ILE A 177 -2.54 -30.83 -16.72
CA ILE A 177 -1.31 -31.10 -17.50
C ILE A 177 -1.55 -32.05 -18.70
N HIS A 178 -2.55 -32.94 -18.63
CA HIS A 178 -2.92 -33.84 -19.69
C HIS A 178 -3.39 -33.11 -20.96
N PHE A 179 -3.96 -31.93 -20.83
CA PHE A 179 -4.39 -31.06 -21.92
C PHE A 179 -3.41 -29.92 -22.23
N ASN A 180 -2.39 -29.72 -21.36
CA ASN A 180 -1.39 -28.67 -21.51
C ASN A 180 0.00 -29.23 -21.11
N ARG A 181 0.55 -30.13 -21.91
CA ARG A 181 1.79 -30.85 -21.58
C ARG A 181 3.03 -29.95 -21.55
N GLN A 182 2.96 -28.77 -22.13
CA GLN A 182 4.05 -27.79 -22.18
C GLN A 182 3.95 -26.74 -21.07
N VAL A 183 3.05 -26.91 -20.10
CA VAL A 183 2.82 -25.91 -19.05
C VAL A 183 4.11 -25.53 -18.29
N ASN A 184 5.04 -26.48 -18.13
CA ASN A 184 6.31 -26.23 -17.44
C ASN A 184 7.40 -25.63 -18.34
N ASP A 185 7.18 -25.57 -19.66
CA ASP A 185 8.11 -24.97 -20.63
C ASP A 185 7.81 -23.48 -20.86
N GLY A 186 6.79 -22.94 -20.16
CA GLY A 186 6.31 -21.57 -20.25
C GLY A 186 5.09 -21.43 -21.17
N VAL A 187 3.98 -21.00 -20.60
CA VAL A 187 2.72 -20.78 -21.32
C VAL A 187 2.32 -19.32 -21.26
N LYS A 188 2.03 -18.73 -22.41
CA LYS A 188 1.45 -17.39 -22.49
C LYS A 188 -0.01 -17.44 -22.07
N LEU A 189 -0.31 -16.92 -20.89
CA LEU A 189 -1.68 -16.82 -20.37
C LEU A 189 -2.43 -15.65 -21.02
N SER A 190 -3.67 -15.92 -21.45
CA SER A 190 -4.60 -14.92 -21.95
C SER A 190 -5.42 -14.34 -20.79
N LYS A 191 -5.29 -13.03 -20.57
CA LYS A 191 -6.05 -12.33 -19.51
C LYS A 191 -7.57 -12.49 -19.69
N GLN A 192 -8.07 -12.52 -20.92
CA GLN A 192 -9.50 -12.61 -21.23
C GLN A 192 -10.05 -14.03 -21.27
N LYS A 193 -9.19 -15.05 -21.38
CA LYS A 193 -9.62 -16.45 -21.51
C LYS A 193 -9.25 -17.27 -20.28
N ASP A 194 -7.98 -17.19 -19.86
CA ASP A 194 -7.42 -18.10 -18.86
C ASP A 194 -7.59 -17.58 -17.43
N MET A 195 -7.81 -16.25 -17.26
CA MET A 195 -7.83 -15.58 -15.95
C MET A 195 -9.25 -15.20 -15.48
N LEU A 196 -10.26 -15.96 -15.88
CA LEU A 196 -11.65 -15.74 -15.49
C LEU A 196 -12.01 -16.61 -14.28
N PRO A 197 -12.30 -16.03 -13.10
CA PRO A 197 -12.64 -16.79 -11.91
C PRO A 197 -14.04 -17.41 -12.02
N ILE A 198 -14.16 -18.64 -11.53
CA ILE A 198 -15.44 -19.35 -11.38
C ILE A 198 -16.09 -18.87 -10.09
N LEU A 199 -17.38 -18.47 -10.18
CA LEU A 199 -18.21 -18.08 -9.05
C LEU A 199 -19.02 -19.26 -8.50
N GLY A 200 -19.57 -20.09 -9.35
CA GLY A 200 -20.39 -21.22 -8.92
C GLY A 200 -21.06 -21.97 -10.06
N ILE A 201 -21.93 -22.90 -9.67
CA ILE A 201 -22.80 -23.67 -10.57
C ILE A 201 -24.24 -23.30 -10.26
N VAL A 202 -24.99 -22.86 -11.27
CA VAL A 202 -26.40 -22.54 -11.19
C VAL A 202 -27.20 -23.78 -11.58
N ASN A 203 -28.10 -24.22 -10.73
CA ASN A 203 -29.10 -25.21 -11.04
C ASN A 203 -30.44 -24.52 -11.40
N GLU A 204 -31.42 -25.29 -11.88
CA GLU A 204 -32.71 -24.74 -12.38
C GLU A 204 -33.53 -23.94 -11.34
N GLU A 205 -33.20 -24.07 -10.05
CA GLU A 205 -33.87 -23.40 -8.93
C GLU A 205 -33.31 -22.04 -8.57
N LEU A 206 -32.08 -21.72 -9.05
CA LEU A 206 -31.44 -20.43 -8.82
C LEU A 206 -31.72 -19.49 -10.00
N GLU A 207 -32.08 -18.26 -9.69
CA GLU A 207 -32.23 -17.20 -10.72
C GLU A 207 -30.97 -17.14 -11.57
N LYS A 208 -31.15 -17.25 -12.88
CA LYS A 208 -30.04 -17.37 -13.86
C LYS A 208 -29.29 -16.06 -14.08
N ASP A 209 -29.78 -14.94 -13.58
CA ASP A 209 -29.27 -13.60 -13.81
C ASP A 209 -29.02 -12.84 -12.49
N ASN A 210 -28.02 -11.97 -12.49
CA ASN A 210 -27.68 -11.07 -11.37
C ASN A 210 -27.18 -11.79 -10.08
N LEU A 211 -26.53 -12.94 -10.19
CA LEU A 211 -25.98 -13.66 -9.04
C LEU A 211 -25.00 -12.84 -8.24
N LEU A 212 -24.10 -12.12 -8.91
CA LEU A 212 -23.11 -11.25 -8.26
C LEU A 212 -23.81 -10.12 -7.50
N VAL A 213 -24.78 -9.45 -8.11
CA VAL A 213 -25.48 -8.31 -7.48
C VAL A 213 -26.34 -8.80 -6.32
N ASN A 214 -27.00 -9.97 -6.45
CA ASN A 214 -27.73 -10.62 -5.37
C ASN A 214 -26.81 -11.00 -4.20
N LEU A 215 -25.62 -11.52 -4.49
CA LEU A 215 -24.60 -11.80 -3.48
C LEU A 215 -24.18 -10.52 -2.74
N ILE A 216 -23.84 -9.46 -3.48
CA ILE A 216 -23.48 -8.16 -2.91
C ILE A 216 -24.59 -7.61 -2.01
N ALA A 217 -25.86 -7.66 -2.48
CA ALA A 217 -27.02 -7.21 -1.72
C ALA A 217 -27.20 -7.98 -0.42
N SER A 218 -27.00 -9.31 -0.48
CA SER A 218 -27.08 -10.19 0.70
C SER A 218 -25.97 -9.91 1.71
N GLU A 219 -24.71 -9.76 1.26
CA GLU A 219 -23.57 -9.49 2.15
C GLU A 219 -23.66 -8.11 2.83
N LEU A 220 -24.20 -7.12 2.14
CA LEU A 220 -24.35 -5.76 2.65
C LEU A 220 -25.71 -5.50 3.33
N HIS A 221 -26.64 -6.46 3.29
CA HIS A 221 -28.01 -6.32 3.79
C HIS A 221 -28.77 -5.12 3.20
N ILE A 222 -28.65 -4.92 1.87
CA ILE A 222 -29.29 -3.84 1.12
C ILE A 222 -30.18 -4.40 0.00
N ALA A 223 -31.09 -3.57 -0.53
CA ALA A 223 -31.89 -3.97 -1.67
C ALA A 223 -31.08 -3.95 -2.98
N VAL A 224 -31.25 -4.96 -3.83
CA VAL A 224 -30.61 -5.04 -5.16
C VAL A 224 -30.88 -3.78 -5.98
N ALA A 225 -32.11 -3.25 -5.92
CA ALA A 225 -32.52 -2.05 -6.66
C ALA A 225 -31.80 -0.76 -6.25
N ASP A 226 -31.13 -0.75 -5.08
CA ASP A 226 -30.37 0.41 -4.60
C ASP A 226 -28.92 0.38 -5.05
N ILE A 227 -28.41 -0.77 -5.49
CA ILE A 227 -27.04 -0.89 -6.03
C ILE A 227 -26.98 -0.21 -7.41
N ILE A 228 -26.07 0.76 -7.56
CA ILE A 228 -25.89 1.51 -8.80
C ILE A 228 -24.64 1.01 -9.54
N ASP A 229 -23.51 0.86 -8.82
CA ASP A 229 -22.23 0.47 -9.39
C ASP A 229 -21.30 -0.09 -8.29
N PHE A 230 -20.14 -0.60 -8.69
CA PHE A 230 -19.13 -1.10 -7.76
C PHE A 230 -17.71 -1.01 -8.34
N ASP A 231 -16.74 -0.89 -7.43
CA ASP A 231 -15.32 -1.15 -7.68
C ASP A 231 -14.90 -2.35 -6.84
N LEU A 232 -14.95 -3.56 -7.42
CA LEU A 232 -14.62 -4.81 -6.75
C LEU A 232 -13.39 -5.45 -7.37
N TYR A 233 -12.56 -5.99 -6.48
CA TYR A 233 -11.28 -6.62 -6.83
C TYR A 233 -11.19 -8.01 -6.22
N LEU A 234 -10.46 -8.91 -6.90
CA LEU A 234 -10.09 -10.21 -6.37
C LEU A 234 -8.98 -10.04 -5.32
N TYR A 235 -8.99 -10.90 -4.32
CA TYR A 235 -7.86 -11.06 -3.42
C TYR A 235 -7.70 -12.51 -2.98
N ASP A 236 -6.48 -12.92 -2.62
CA ASP A 236 -6.19 -14.23 -2.04
C ASP A 236 -6.60 -14.25 -0.56
N THR A 237 -7.49 -15.17 -0.19
CA THR A 237 -7.99 -15.31 1.19
C THR A 237 -7.01 -15.99 2.13
N THR A 238 -5.87 -16.48 1.63
CA THR A 238 -4.85 -17.10 2.46
C THR A 238 -4.19 -16.04 3.37
N PRO A 239 -4.26 -16.16 4.70
CA PRO A 239 -3.71 -15.14 5.59
C PRO A 239 -2.20 -14.95 5.44
N ALA A 240 -1.73 -13.76 5.75
CA ALA A 240 -0.31 -13.46 5.91
C ALA A 240 0.29 -14.35 7.01
N CYS A 241 1.50 -14.85 6.81
CA CYS A 241 2.17 -15.69 7.78
C CYS A 241 3.69 -15.46 7.78
N THR A 242 4.34 -15.78 8.88
CA THR A 242 5.79 -15.92 8.93
C THR A 242 6.20 -17.34 8.59
N PHE A 243 7.43 -17.51 8.10
CA PHE A 243 8.04 -18.81 7.82
C PHE A 243 9.57 -18.71 7.90
N GLY A 244 10.25 -19.81 7.64
CA GLY A 244 11.70 -19.92 7.78
C GLY A 244 12.10 -20.61 9.07
N LEU A 245 13.38 -20.95 9.21
CA LEU A 245 13.90 -21.69 10.36
C LEU A 245 13.68 -20.93 11.68
N HIS A 246 13.74 -19.61 11.62
CA HIS A 246 13.57 -18.72 12.77
C HIS A 246 12.37 -17.78 12.64
N GLN A 247 11.42 -18.07 11.73
CA GLN A 247 10.27 -17.24 11.42
C GLN A 247 10.67 -15.84 10.89
N GLU A 248 11.83 -15.76 10.23
CA GLU A 248 12.45 -14.52 9.76
C GLU A 248 11.79 -13.95 8.52
N PHE A 249 11.15 -14.78 7.70
CA PHE A 249 10.45 -14.34 6.48
C PHE A 249 8.96 -14.11 6.73
N VAL A 250 8.38 -13.22 5.95
CA VAL A 250 6.94 -13.01 5.86
C VAL A 250 6.45 -13.39 4.46
N SER A 251 5.37 -14.18 4.36
CA SER A 251 4.68 -14.48 3.12
C SER A 251 3.28 -13.89 3.15
N ALA A 252 3.02 -12.98 2.24
CA ALA A 252 1.72 -12.34 2.11
C ALA A 252 1.54 -11.78 0.69
N GLY A 253 0.32 -11.55 0.27
CA GLY A 253 0.07 -10.66 -0.86
C GLY A 253 0.23 -9.20 -0.43
N ARG A 254 0.45 -8.31 -1.40
CA ARG A 254 0.41 -6.84 -1.18
C ARG A 254 1.49 -6.33 -0.20
N LEU A 255 2.61 -7.05 -0.03
CA LEU A 255 3.76 -6.47 0.65
C LEU A 255 4.19 -5.20 -0.07
N ASP A 256 4.16 -5.23 -1.38
CA ASP A 256 4.17 -4.08 -2.26
C ASP A 256 2.75 -3.51 -2.40
N ASP A 257 2.43 -2.33 -1.77
CA ASP A 257 3.40 -1.55 -0.95
C ASP A 257 2.90 -1.39 0.51
N LEU A 258 1.92 -2.24 0.91
CA LEU A 258 1.33 -2.17 2.25
C LEU A 258 2.34 -2.37 3.39
N SER A 259 3.49 -2.99 3.13
CA SER A 259 4.56 -3.08 4.13
C SER A 259 5.19 -1.72 4.42
N MET A 260 5.36 -0.85 3.40
CA MET A 260 5.86 0.51 3.58
C MET A 260 4.79 1.42 4.18
N VAL A 261 3.52 1.24 3.76
CA VAL A 261 2.37 1.93 4.39
C VAL A 261 2.35 1.65 5.89
N HIS A 262 2.43 0.38 6.30
CA HIS A 262 2.45 -0.02 7.71
C HIS A 262 3.67 0.55 8.44
N ALA A 263 4.86 0.50 7.83
CA ALA A 263 6.07 1.03 8.44
C ALA A 263 5.97 2.55 8.68
N GLY A 264 5.43 3.30 7.70
CA GLY A 264 5.19 4.74 7.81
C GLY A 264 4.17 5.09 8.88
N LEU A 265 3.06 4.35 8.94
CA LEU A 265 2.01 4.52 9.96
C LEU A 265 2.53 4.22 11.36
N ALA A 266 3.24 3.09 11.54
CA ALA A 266 3.83 2.71 12.80
C ALA A 266 4.85 3.75 13.29
N ALA A 267 5.68 4.28 12.40
CA ALA A 267 6.64 5.31 12.73
C ALA A 267 5.96 6.65 13.11
N LEU A 268 4.89 7.03 12.41
CA LEU A 268 4.12 8.23 12.72
C LEU A 268 3.51 8.13 14.12
N LEU A 269 2.85 7.02 14.43
CA LEU A 269 2.15 6.80 15.71
C LEU A 269 3.11 6.61 16.89
N ALA A 270 4.28 6.01 16.67
CA ALA A 270 5.30 5.81 17.71
C ALA A 270 6.14 7.06 18.02
N SER A 271 6.12 8.06 17.14
CA SER A 271 6.96 9.24 17.29
C SER A 271 6.38 10.21 18.32
N PRO A 272 7.16 10.66 19.33
CA PRO A 272 6.65 11.62 20.30
C PRO A 272 6.29 12.96 19.65
N THR A 273 5.24 13.59 20.14
CA THR A 273 4.74 14.91 19.71
C THR A 273 5.15 15.99 20.70
N PRO A 274 5.57 17.19 20.27
CA PRO A 274 6.00 17.58 18.92
C PRO A 274 7.37 17.00 18.56
N SER A 275 7.76 17.00 17.26
CA SER A 275 9.11 16.61 16.88
C SER A 275 10.13 17.56 17.53
N THR A 276 11.33 17.07 17.84
CA THR A 276 12.38 17.88 18.47
C THR A 276 12.84 19.04 17.59
N LEU A 277 12.72 18.91 16.27
CA LEU A 277 13.03 19.96 15.28
C LEU A 277 11.85 20.89 14.98
N GLY A 278 10.68 20.65 15.55
CA GLY A 278 9.48 21.44 15.27
C GLY A 278 8.88 21.25 13.88
N ALA A 279 9.44 20.38 13.04
CA ALA A 279 8.94 20.10 11.68
C ALA A 279 7.62 19.31 11.71
N THR A 280 6.75 19.62 10.75
CA THR A 280 5.50 18.87 10.53
C THR A 280 5.81 17.49 9.97
N LYS A 281 5.19 16.46 10.55
CA LYS A 281 5.25 15.08 10.06
C LYS A 281 4.07 14.83 9.13
N VAL A 282 4.33 14.16 8.00
CA VAL A 282 3.32 13.85 7.01
C VAL A 282 3.47 12.38 6.58
N LEU A 283 2.37 11.64 6.62
CA LEU A 283 2.24 10.34 5.99
C LEU A 283 1.27 10.49 4.80
N ALA A 284 1.75 10.29 3.58
CA ALA A 284 1.00 10.48 2.35
C ALA A 284 0.84 9.13 1.62
N ILE A 285 -0.33 8.51 1.75
CA ILE A 285 -0.63 7.23 1.12
C ILE A 285 -1.50 7.46 -0.10
N PHE A 286 -0.94 7.13 -1.26
CA PHE A 286 -1.57 7.30 -2.57
C PHE A 286 -2.24 6.02 -3.06
N ASP A 287 -3.05 6.17 -4.10
CA ASP A 287 -3.70 5.07 -4.83
C ASP A 287 -3.24 5.11 -6.31
N ASN A 288 -3.47 4.01 -7.02
CA ASN A 288 -3.22 3.85 -8.45
C ASN A 288 -1.74 4.01 -8.89
N GLU A 289 -0.79 3.74 -8.01
CA GLU A 289 0.63 3.66 -8.38
C GLU A 289 0.84 2.64 -9.49
N GLU A 290 0.30 1.45 -9.32
CA GLU A 290 0.41 0.27 -10.19
C GLU A 290 -0.15 0.45 -11.62
N VAL A 291 -0.86 1.55 -11.84
CA VAL A 291 -1.43 1.94 -13.13
C VAL A 291 -1.03 3.35 -13.56
N GLY A 292 0.02 3.91 -12.95
CA GLY A 292 0.72 5.11 -13.39
C GLY A 292 0.33 6.42 -12.69
N SER A 293 -0.32 6.38 -11.53
CA SER A 293 -0.54 7.53 -10.62
C SER A 293 -1.34 8.72 -11.19
N LYS A 294 -1.96 8.62 -12.37
CA LYS A 294 -2.58 9.76 -13.09
C LYS A 294 -4.07 9.99 -12.76
N THR A 295 -4.51 9.55 -11.60
CA THR A 295 -5.88 9.76 -11.13
C THR A 295 -5.93 10.87 -10.09
N LYS A 296 -7.16 11.33 -9.72
CA LYS A 296 -7.35 12.38 -8.69
C LYS A 296 -6.80 12.01 -7.30
N GLN A 297 -6.60 10.72 -7.02
CA GLN A 297 -6.06 10.17 -5.78
C GLN A 297 -4.63 9.62 -5.92
N GLY A 298 -4.05 9.66 -7.12
CA GLY A 298 -2.69 9.22 -7.42
C GLY A 298 -1.65 10.32 -7.19
N ALA A 299 -0.38 9.92 -7.09
CA ALA A 299 0.74 10.82 -6.80
C ALA A 299 0.99 11.89 -7.86
N ALA A 300 0.61 11.65 -9.13
CA ALA A 300 0.74 12.63 -10.20
C ALA A 300 -0.36 13.72 -10.18
N SER A 301 -1.35 13.63 -9.28
CA SER A 301 -2.39 14.67 -9.15
C SER A 301 -1.88 15.90 -8.39
N THR A 302 -2.58 17.01 -8.56
CA THR A 302 -2.31 18.24 -7.79
C THR A 302 -2.98 18.24 -6.42
N PHE A 303 -3.65 17.15 -6.02
CA PHE A 303 -4.38 17.11 -4.76
C PHE A 303 -3.48 17.31 -3.54
N PHE A 304 -2.41 16.52 -3.42
CA PHE A 304 -1.47 16.63 -2.30
C PHE A 304 -0.76 17.99 -2.28
N PRO A 305 -0.18 18.50 -3.37
CA PRO A 305 0.36 19.86 -3.43
C PRO A 305 -0.62 20.94 -2.99
N SER A 306 -1.88 20.87 -3.48
CA SER A 306 -2.94 21.82 -3.10
C SER A 306 -3.31 21.72 -1.61
N LEU A 307 -3.30 20.51 -1.04
CA LEU A 307 -3.55 20.32 0.38
C LEU A 307 -2.44 20.95 1.21
N MET A 308 -1.18 20.78 0.83
CA MET A 308 -0.02 21.41 1.49
C MET A 308 -0.09 22.95 1.41
N GLU A 309 -0.45 23.51 0.23
CA GLU A 309 -0.67 24.96 0.08
C GLU A 309 -1.78 25.45 1.02
N ARG A 310 -2.93 24.77 1.07
CA ARG A 310 -4.04 25.09 1.95
C ARG A 310 -3.65 25.08 3.43
N ILE A 311 -2.80 24.16 3.85
CA ILE A 311 -2.30 24.09 5.24
C ILE A 311 -1.44 25.33 5.55
N VAL A 312 -0.52 25.72 4.65
CA VAL A 312 0.29 26.94 4.83
C VAL A 312 -0.60 28.18 4.93
N LEU A 313 -1.58 28.32 4.04
CA LEU A 313 -2.54 29.43 4.07
C LEU A 313 -3.39 29.43 5.37
N ALA A 314 -3.82 28.26 5.82
CA ALA A 314 -4.59 28.13 7.08
C ALA A 314 -3.78 28.52 8.33
N GLN A 315 -2.45 28.43 8.27
CA GLN A 315 -1.53 28.94 9.31
C GLN A 315 -1.26 30.45 9.20
N GLY A 316 -1.90 31.16 8.25
CA GLY A 316 -1.69 32.58 7.99
C GLY A 316 -0.50 32.90 7.07
N GLY A 317 0.11 31.88 6.47
CA GLY A 317 1.18 32.05 5.51
C GLY A 317 0.69 32.53 4.13
N THR A 318 1.62 32.83 3.26
CA THR A 318 1.41 33.29 1.87
C THR A 318 1.73 32.19 0.86
N LYS A 319 1.48 32.47 -0.41
CA LYS A 319 1.91 31.57 -1.50
C LYS A 319 3.44 31.46 -1.61
N ASP A 320 4.18 32.52 -1.30
CA ASP A 320 5.64 32.49 -1.21
C ASP A 320 6.10 31.57 -0.08
N ASP A 321 5.43 31.60 1.06
CA ASP A 321 5.68 30.69 2.17
C ASP A 321 5.44 29.22 1.81
N TYR A 322 4.47 28.92 0.94
CA TYR A 322 4.27 27.58 0.39
C TYR A 322 5.49 27.10 -0.43
N TYR A 323 6.02 27.96 -1.31
CA TYR A 323 7.21 27.60 -2.08
C TYR A 323 8.46 27.43 -1.17
N ARG A 324 8.63 28.31 -0.20
CA ARG A 324 9.72 28.17 0.80
C ARG A 324 9.58 26.89 1.64
N MET A 325 8.37 26.49 1.96
CA MET A 325 8.09 25.22 2.64
C MET A 325 8.57 24.04 1.82
N ILE A 326 8.31 24.01 0.51
CA ILE A 326 8.77 22.92 -0.38
C ILE A 326 10.30 22.77 -0.30
N GLU A 327 11.05 23.87 -0.45
CA GLU A 327 12.50 23.90 -0.40
C GLU A 327 13.10 23.41 0.93
N ARG A 328 12.31 23.49 2.02
CA ARG A 328 12.72 23.04 3.36
C ARG A 328 12.22 21.66 3.74
N SER A 329 11.38 21.09 2.90
CA SER A 329 10.81 19.75 3.09
C SER A 329 11.75 18.68 2.59
N PHE A 330 11.53 17.46 3.09
CA PHE A 330 12.20 16.27 2.58
C PHE A 330 11.20 15.12 2.45
N LEU A 331 11.27 14.42 1.32
CA LEU A 331 10.42 13.29 0.98
C LEU A 331 11.19 11.97 1.08
N VAL A 332 10.66 11.01 1.81
CA VAL A 332 11.00 9.60 1.71
C VAL A 332 9.88 8.94 0.90
N SER A 333 10.15 8.64 -0.35
CA SER A 333 9.28 7.85 -1.22
C SER A 333 9.55 6.38 -0.94
N ALA A 334 8.67 5.80 -0.15
CA ALA A 334 8.79 4.42 0.32
C ALA A 334 7.99 3.51 -0.60
N ASP A 335 8.66 2.60 -1.26
CA ASP A 335 8.13 1.63 -2.21
C ASP A 335 9.13 0.47 -2.30
N ASN A 336 8.66 -0.78 -2.18
CA ASN A 336 9.54 -1.93 -2.02
C ASN A 336 10.60 -2.07 -3.13
N ALA A 337 11.70 -2.73 -2.81
CA ALA A 337 12.82 -2.98 -3.70
C ALA A 337 12.96 -4.47 -4.03
N HIS A 338 13.65 -4.79 -5.12
CA HIS A 338 13.91 -6.18 -5.52
C HIS A 338 15.09 -6.75 -4.73
N ALA A 339 14.84 -7.73 -3.86
CA ALA A 339 15.90 -8.50 -3.21
C ALA A 339 16.60 -9.42 -4.21
N TRP A 340 17.94 -9.55 -4.08
CA TRP A 340 18.72 -10.51 -4.86
C TRP A 340 18.12 -11.91 -4.78
N HIS A 341 17.84 -12.50 -5.94
CA HIS A 341 17.17 -13.79 -6.01
C HIS A 341 18.18 -14.93 -6.08
N PRO A 342 18.16 -15.90 -5.14
CA PRO A 342 19.21 -16.92 -5.05
C PRO A 342 19.32 -17.83 -6.27
N ASN A 343 18.24 -17.99 -7.06
CA ASN A 343 18.22 -18.84 -8.25
C ASN A 343 18.43 -18.06 -9.56
N TYR A 344 18.48 -16.70 -9.52
CA TYR A 344 18.55 -15.84 -10.72
C TYR A 344 19.48 -14.65 -10.47
N GLY A 345 20.63 -14.89 -9.81
CA GLY A 345 21.59 -13.83 -9.46
C GLY A 345 22.12 -13.05 -10.67
N GLU A 346 22.18 -13.67 -11.84
CA GLU A 346 22.60 -13.05 -13.09
C GLU A 346 21.67 -11.95 -13.63
N LYS A 347 20.46 -11.82 -13.06
CA LYS A 347 19.49 -10.77 -13.40
C LYS A 347 19.74 -9.46 -12.66
N TYR A 348 20.64 -9.46 -11.70
CA TYR A 348 20.93 -8.32 -10.82
C TYR A 348 22.26 -7.68 -11.15
N ASP A 349 22.40 -6.40 -10.78
CA ASP A 349 23.70 -5.72 -10.85
C ASP A 349 24.72 -6.46 -9.97
N PRO A 350 25.95 -6.67 -10.46
CA PRO A 350 26.94 -7.50 -9.74
C PRO A 350 27.39 -6.92 -8.41
N THR A 351 27.24 -5.61 -8.17
CA THR A 351 27.75 -4.92 -6.98
C THR A 351 26.70 -4.14 -6.20
N ASN A 352 25.53 -3.85 -6.81
CA ASN A 352 24.46 -3.05 -6.20
C ASN A 352 23.15 -3.83 -6.12
N HIS A 353 23.18 -4.99 -5.48
CA HIS A 353 22.04 -5.87 -5.30
C HIS A 353 21.75 -6.06 -3.80
N PRO A 354 20.59 -5.65 -3.31
CA PRO A 354 20.26 -5.79 -1.92
C PRO A 354 19.86 -7.23 -1.58
N VAL A 355 20.15 -7.63 -0.35
CA VAL A 355 19.77 -8.94 0.19
C VAL A 355 18.73 -8.78 1.31
N MET A 356 17.91 -9.79 1.53
CA MET A 356 17.02 -9.83 2.69
C MET A 356 17.82 -9.91 4.00
N GLY A 357 17.36 -9.24 5.04
CA GLY A 357 18.06 -9.11 6.31
C GLY A 357 19.13 -8.03 6.33
N GLY A 358 19.34 -7.31 5.22
CA GLY A 358 20.32 -6.23 5.10
C GLY A 358 19.76 -4.83 5.39
N GLY A 359 18.49 -4.70 5.76
CA GLY A 359 17.82 -3.44 6.08
C GLY A 359 17.29 -2.68 4.86
N PRO A 360 16.84 -1.43 5.06
CA PRO A 360 16.31 -0.55 4.03
C PRO A 360 17.25 -0.38 2.84
N VAL A 361 16.68 -0.22 1.65
CA VAL A 361 17.38 -0.15 0.37
C VAL A 361 17.14 1.21 -0.26
N ILE A 362 18.18 1.99 -0.55
CA ILE A 362 18.11 3.20 -1.37
C ILE A 362 18.14 2.80 -2.85
N LYS A 363 17.19 3.28 -3.64
CA LYS A 363 17.04 2.98 -5.06
C LYS A 363 17.67 4.09 -5.91
N TYR A 364 18.55 3.74 -6.86
CA TYR A 364 19.19 4.67 -7.79
C TYR A 364 18.86 4.31 -9.24
N ASN A 365 18.68 5.32 -10.07
CA ASN A 365 18.48 5.12 -11.51
C ASN A 365 19.01 6.29 -12.33
N ALA A 366 19.98 6.03 -13.23
CA ALA A 366 20.58 7.04 -14.08
C ALA A 366 19.58 7.70 -15.08
N GLN A 367 18.47 7.04 -15.38
CA GLN A 367 17.40 7.59 -16.22
C GLN A 367 16.35 8.37 -15.41
N GLN A 368 16.64 8.66 -14.14
CA GLN A 368 15.78 9.44 -13.24
C GLN A 368 14.36 8.84 -13.07
N LYS A 369 14.26 7.50 -13.05
CA LYS A 369 13.01 6.81 -12.72
C LYS A 369 12.75 6.77 -11.21
N TYR A 370 13.80 7.03 -10.42
CA TYR A 370 13.78 7.27 -8.99
C TYR A 370 14.24 8.69 -8.72
N LEU A 371 13.74 9.33 -7.69
CA LEU A 371 14.10 10.71 -7.36
C LEU A 371 15.43 10.83 -6.59
N SER A 372 16.01 9.71 -6.17
CA SER A 372 17.25 9.68 -5.40
C SER A 372 18.44 10.29 -6.16
N ASP A 373 19.17 11.16 -5.48
CA ASP A 373 20.46 11.69 -5.88
C ASP A 373 21.49 11.50 -4.75
N ALA A 374 22.73 11.96 -4.96
CA ALA A 374 23.79 11.80 -3.97
C ALA A 374 23.48 12.53 -2.64
N PHE A 375 22.80 13.69 -2.70
CA PHE A 375 22.44 14.45 -1.50
C PHE A 375 21.36 13.72 -0.71
N SER A 376 20.26 13.37 -1.34
CA SER A 376 19.12 12.74 -0.68
C SER A 376 19.45 11.34 -0.15
N ALA A 377 20.26 10.59 -0.90
CA ALA A 377 20.76 9.30 -0.47
C ALA A 377 21.66 9.42 0.78
N ALA A 378 22.57 10.40 0.81
CA ALA A 378 23.41 10.66 1.99
C ALA A 378 22.58 11.02 3.22
N VAL A 379 21.53 11.83 3.05
CA VAL A 379 20.59 12.18 4.14
C VAL A 379 19.94 10.92 4.71
N PHE A 380 19.39 10.05 3.87
CA PHE A 380 18.72 8.84 4.34
C PHE A 380 19.70 7.82 4.95
N ALA A 381 20.89 7.68 4.39
CA ALA A 381 21.93 6.82 4.96
C ALA A 381 22.34 7.27 6.38
N GLU A 382 22.48 8.59 6.62
CA GLU A 382 22.77 9.13 7.97
C GLU A 382 21.59 8.93 8.91
N ILE A 383 20.34 8.97 8.43
CA ILE A 383 19.13 8.64 9.23
C ILE A 383 19.19 7.17 9.66
N CYS A 384 19.47 6.25 8.74
CA CYS A 384 19.64 4.82 9.06
C CYS A 384 20.74 4.60 10.10
N LYS A 385 21.87 5.27 9.95
CA LYS A 385 23.00 5.21 10.90
C LYS A 385 22.60 5.71 12.28
N LYS A 386 21.88 6.85 12.37
CA LYS A 386 21.36 7.38 13.63
C LYS A 386 20.30 6.45 14.25
N ALA A 387 19.53 5.77 13.44
CA ALA A 387 18.55 4.76 13.88
C ALA A 387 19.21 3.45 14.34
N GLY A 388 20.52 3.27 14.08
CA GLY A 388 21.24 2.05 14.38
C GLY A 388 20.82 0.87 13.51
N VAL A 389 20.41 1.13 12.27
CA VAL A 389 20.01 0.10 11.30
C VAL A 389 20.93 0.10 10.07
N PRO A 390 21.15 -1.07 9.42
CA PRO A 390 21.90 -1.13 8.18
C PRO A 390 21.13 -0.43 7.06
N CYS A 391 21.85 -0.13 5.95
CA CYS A 391 21.26 0.46 4.76
C CYS A 391 21.97 -0.08 3.53
N GLN A 392 21.22 -0.40 2.49
CA GLN A 392 21.73 -1.00 1.25
C GLN A 392 21.47 -0.08 0.06
N SER A 393 22.08 -0.39 -1.08
CA SER A 393 21.87 0.30 -2.36
C SER A 393 21.34 -0.69 -3.41
N PHE A 394 20.47 -0.20 -4.27
CA PHE A 394 19.94 -0.92 -5.43
C PHE A 394 20.13 -0.10 -6.70
N VAL A 395 20.65 -0.76 -7.72
CA VAL A 395 20.67 -0.30 -9.11
C VAL A 395 20.21 -1.46 -9.99
N ASN A 396 19.37 -1.21 -10.98
CA ASN A 396 18.99 -2.25 -11.94
C ASN A 396 20.21 -2.76 -12.71
N HIS A 397 20.21 -4.06 -13.03
CA HIS A 397 21.13 -4.57 -14.07
C HIS A 397 20.97 -3.72 -15.33
N SER A 398 22.09 -3.35 -15.99
CA SER A 398 22.10 -2.36 -17.07
C SER A 398 21.22 -2.71 -18.27
N GLU A 399 20.95 -4.01 -18.49
CA GLU A 399 20.05 -4.51 -19.55
C GLU A 399 18.60 -4.68 -19.11
N VAL A 400 18.29 -4.44 -17.82
CA VAL A 400 16.94 -4.55 -17.28
C VAL A 400 16.33 -3.16 -17.12
N ALA A 401 15.25 -2.90 -17.86
CA ALA A 401 14.49 -1.68 -17.70
C ALA A 401 13.74 -1.73 -16.36
N GLY A 402 14.09 -0.85 -15.43
CA GLY A 402 13.35 -0.69 -14.16
C GLY A 402 12.01 -0.01 -14.34
N GLY A 403 11.11 -0.20 -13.38
CA GLY A 403 9.90 0.61 -13.20
C GLY A 403 10.24 2.03 -12.71
N SER A 404 9.24 2.90 -12.59
CA SER A 404 9.32 4.14 -11.84
C SER A 404 8.51 4.00 -10.55
N THR A 405 8.64 4.97 -9.64
CA THR A 405 7.96 5.00 -8.36
C THR A 405 7.07 6.23 -8.24
N LEU A 406 6.22 6.25 -7.23
CA LEU A 406 5.34 7.38 -6.92
C LEU A 406 6.11 8.68 -6.63
N GLY A 407 7.34 8.61 -6.08
CA GLY A 407 8.16 9.77 -5.75
C GLY A 407 8.51 10.62 -6.96
N ASN A 408 8.93 9.97 -8.04
CA ASN A 408 9.19 10.65 -9.31
C ASN A 408 7.91 11.30 -9.88
N MET A 409 6.75 10.62 -9.77
CA MET A 409 5.46 11.16 -10.22
C MET A 409 5.04 12.38 -9.40
N LEU A 410 5.21 12.33 -8.07
CA LEU A 410 4.88 13.43 -7.16
C LEU A 410 5.76 14.65 -7.42
N CYS A 411 7.07 14.47 -7.65
CA CYS A 411 7.99 15.57 -7.86
C CYS A 411 7.67 16.43 -9.11
N ALA A 412 6.92 15.92 -10.06
CA ALA A 412 6.47 16.69 -11.22
C ALA A 412 5.53 17.86 -10.84
N SER A 413 4.79 17.75 -9.74
CA SER A 413 3.87 18.79 -9.24
C SER A 413 4.28 19.35 -7.87
N PHE A 414 5.18 18.69 -7.16
CA PHE A 414 5.69 19.05 -5.84
C PHE A 414 7.20 18.84 -5.79
N PRO A 415 8.03 19.80 -6.30
CA PRO A 415 9.46 19.64 -6.53
C PRO A 415 10.26 19.67 -5.21
N VAL A 416 10.09 18.66 -4.38
CA VAL A 416 10.73 18.50 -3.08
C VAL A 416 11.98 17.63 -3.18
N ALA A 417 13.02 17.94 -2.40
CA ALA A 417 14.17 17.06 -2.23
C ALA A 417 13.74 15.74 -1.57
N GLY A 418 14.26 14.61 -2.08
CA GLY A 418 13.85 13.34 -1.48
C GLY A 418 14.59 12.12 -2.02
N VAL A 419 14.30 10.97 -1.43
CA VAL A 419 14.93 9.69 -1.70
C VAL A 419 13.87 8.62 -1.98
N ASP A 420 14.08 7.79 -2.99
CA ASP A 420 13.34 6.55 -3.20
C ASP A 420 14.03 5.40 -2.46
N MET A 421 13.27 4.74 -1.62
CA MET A 421 13.76 3.61 -0.83
C MET A 421 12.67 2.56 -0.61
N GLY A 422 13.05 1.38 -0.14
CA GLY A 422 12.08 0.36 0.24
C GLY A 422 12.71 -0.84 0.93
N ASN A 423 11.87 -1.80 1.34
CA ASN A 423 12.34 -3.10 1.83
C ASN A 423 12.64 -4.03 0.66
N PRO A 424 13.69 -4.85 0.76
CA PRO A 424 13.95 -5.88 -0.24
C PRO A 424 12.92 -7.02 -0.13
N ILE A 425 12.22 -7.32 -1.24
CA ILE A 425 11.26 -8.43 -1.30
C ILE A 425 11.53 -9.32 -2.52
N TRP A 426 11.09 -10.58 -2.46
CA TRP A 426 11.03 -11.50 -3.59
C TRP A 426 9.62 -11.59 -4.16
N ALA A 427 9.55 -11.93 -5.44
CA ALA A 427 8.31 -12.17 -6.17
C ALA A 427 7.33 -11.00 -6.10
N MET A 428 7.83 -9.76 -6.14
CA MET A 428 7.01 -8.55 -6.29
C MET A 428 5.97 -8.76 -7.39
N HIS A 429 4.71 -8.34 -7.12
CA HIS A 429 3.53 -8.55 -8.01
C HIS A 429 3.03 -10.00 -8.12
N SER A 430 3.56 -10.93 -7.35
CA SER A 430 2.92 -12.24 -7.15
C SER A 430 1.68 -12.09 -6.26
N VAL A 431 0.72 -13.00 -6.38
CA VAL A 431 -0.39 -13.08 -5.42
C VAL A 431 0.10 -13.27 -3.98
N ARG A 432 1.31 -13.85 -3.83
CA ARG A 432 2.05 -13.94 -2.57
C ARG A 432 3.51 -13.57 -2.80
N GLU A 433 3.93 -12.57 -2.08
CA GLU A 433 5.29 -12.03 -2.07
C GLU A 433 6.02 -12.50 -0.82
N THR A 434 7.31 -12.31 -0.78
CA THR A 434 8.13 -12.69 0.37
C THR A 434 9.00 -11.52 0.79
N GLY A 435 8.89 -11.12 2.06
CA GLY A 435 9.72 -10.12 2.71
C GLY A 435 10.46 -10.69 3.91
N HIS A 436 11.19 -9.84 4.64
CA HIS A 436 11.92 -10.18 5.85
C HIS A 436 11.47 -9.30 7.02
N MET A 437 11.11 -9.92 8.14
CA MET A 437 10.57 -9.22 9.31
C MET A 437 11.55 -8.21 9.91
N GLY A 438 12.84 -8.55 9.96
CA GLY A 438 13.89 -7.67 10.46
C GLY A 438 14.12 -6.44 9.59
N ASP A 439 13.94 -6.54 8.27
CA ASP A 439 14.02 -5.37 7.36
C ASP A 439 12.84 -4.43 7.59
N HIS A 440 11.64 -4.98 7.79
CA HIS A 440 10.46 -4.20 8.13
C HIS A 440 10.63 -3.43 9.46
N GLU A 441 11.14 -4.09 10.50
CA GLU A 441 11.46 -3.45 11.77
C GLU A 441 12.53 -2.37 11.63
N ALA A 442 13.54 -2.59 10.79
CA ALA A 442 14.58 -1.62 10.50
C ALA A 442 14.01 -0.38 9.79
N CYS A 443 13.07 -0.55 8.84
CA CYS A 443 12.36 0.54 8.21
C CYS A 443 11.56 1.37 9.21
N ILE A 444 10.79 0.75 10.12
CA ILE A 444 10.05 1.47 11.16
C ILE A 444 11.01 2.34 12.00
N LYS A 445 12.17 1.79 12.38
CA LYS A 445 13.18 2.54 13.15
C LYS A 445 13.77 3.71 12.36
N ALA A 446 14.09 3.51 11.08
CA ALA A 446 14.60 4.56 10.19
C ALA A 446 13.55 5.67 10.01
N PHE A 447 12.29 5.32 9.77
CA PHE A 447 11.19 6.26 9.60
C PHE A 447 10.88 7.04 10.90
N ALA A 448 10.91 6.37 12.04
CA ALA A 448 10.76 7.03 13.34
C ALA A 448 11.92 8.02 13.60
N GLN A 449 13.16 7.67 13.23
CA GLN A 449 14.31 8.59 13.30
C GLN A 449 14.16 9.76 12.32
N PHE A 450 13.66 9.52 11.09
CA PHE A 450 13.38 10.58 10.12
C PHE A 450 12.37 11.61 10.64
N TYR A 451 11.33 11.18 11.33
CA TYR A 451 10.34 12.06 11.93
C TYR A 451 10.86 12.82 13.16
N LYS A 452 11.92 12.33 13.82
CA LYS A 452 12.56 13.04 14.92
C LYS A 452 13.50 14.16 14.44
N GLY A 453 14.14 13.94 13.29
CA GLY A 453 15.16 14.82 12.69
C GLY A 453 16.58 14.42 12.98
#